data_bd549e9e21e47719806975dc1eedc23f
#
_entry.id   bd549e9e21e47719806975dc1eedc23f
#
_cell.length_a   1.000
_cell.length_b   1.000
_cell.length_c   1.000
_cell.angle_alpha   90.00
_cell.angle_beta   90.00
_cell.angle_gamma   90.00
#
_symmetry.space_group_name_H-M   'P 1'
#
loop_
_entity.id
_entity.type
_entity.pdbx_description
1 polymer ?
#
loop_
_entity_poly.entity_id
_entity_poly.type
_entity_poly.pdbx_seq_one_letter_code
_entity_poly.pdbx_strand_id
1 'polypeptide(L)'
;MNRNQTILAIDAAWTVSQPSGVALVQQRGDAWRCIALAPSYRSFIGEAAATATDWSTTRFPGSEPDISRLLEAAERLAGRSVDLVTLDMPVARTPFTTRREADRAVSREFSTRWCAAHSPTPIRPGPLGARISDALSAAGYELATSATRSPGGRQFLEVYPHPALLSLLRRPRRVPYKASRARNYWPGESASGRIRNLLIEFAAIHGALAEVFDGLTLELPEPDTVKSLSALKRYEDALDALVCAWVGVEYLAGRTMPLGNDDAAIWCPTDVVRVRDPGQRTG
;
A
#
# COMPACT_ATOMS: atom_id res chain seq x y z
N MET A 1 2.86 8.02 -26.73
CA MET A 1 3.55 9.07 -25.99
C MET A 1 3.94 8.50 -24.63
N ASN A 2 5.22 8.22 -24.40
CA ASN A 2 5.71 7.80 -23.07
C ASN A 2 5.50 8.97 -22.10
N ARG A 3 4.44 8.91 -21.31
CA ARG A 3 4.26 9.85 -20.21
C ARG A 3 5.10 9.33 -19.06
N ASN A 4 6.12 10.09 -18.66
CA ASN A 4 6.80 9.86 -17.41
C ASN A 4 5.80 10.03 -16.26
N GLN A 5 5.24 8.96 -15.73
CA GLN A 5 4.21 8.99 -14.70
C GLN A 5 4.85 8.96 -13.31
N THR A 6 4.19 9.58 -12.34
CA THR A 6 4.64 9.64 -10.94
C THR A 6 3.54 9.14 -10.02
N ILE A 7 3.86 8.18 -9.17
CA ILE A 7 2.93 7.58 -8.20
C ILE A 7 3.41 7.89 -6.78
N LEU A 8 2.53 8.47 -5.98
CA LEU A 8 2.68 8.58 -4.53
C LEU A 8 1.87 7.46 -3.88
N ALA A 9 2.52 6.57 -3.14
CA ALA A 9 1.90 5.43 -2.51
C ALA A 9 1.99 5.53 -0.98
N ILE A 10 0.90 5.22 -0.29
CA ILE A 10 0.76 5.40 1.15
C ILE A 10 0.17 4.13 1.78
N ASP A 11 0.94 3.50 2.66
CA ASP A 11 0.41 2.56 3.65
C ASP A 11 -0.08 3.36 4.86
N ALA A 12 -1.34 3.79 4.80
CA ALA A 12 -1.91 4.70 5.79
C ALA A 12 -2.35 3.94 7.06
N ALA A 13 -1.72 4.25 8.17
CA ALA A 13 -2.14 3.71 9.46
C ALA A 13 -3.58 4.12 9.80
N TRP A 14 -4.35 3.20 10.37
CA TRP A 14 -5.74 3.44 10.76
C TRP A 14 -5.89 4.31 12.03
N THR A 15 -4.80 4.83 12.55
CA THR A 15 -4.79 5.75 13.70
C THR A 15 -3.65 6.75 13.54
N VAL A 16 -3.87 7.97 13.98
CA VAL A 16 -2.86 9.04 13.93
C VAL A 16 -1.66 8.82 14.87
N SER A 17 -1.78 7.88 15.79
CA SER A 17 -0.71 7.54 16.74
C SER A 17 0.34 6.57 16.16
N GLN A 18 0.03 5.92 15.02
CA GLN A 18 0.94 5.00 14.34
C GLN A 18 1.52 5.64 13.09
N PRO A 19 2.77 5.32 12.74
CA PRO A 19 3.38 5.81 11.51
C PRO A 19 2.73 5.17 10.28
N SER A 20 2.87 5.85 9.14
CA SER A 20 2.37 5.43 7.84
C SER A 20 3.52 5.38 6.85
N GLY A 21 3.71 4.26 6.15
CA GLY A 21 4.72 4.14 5.11
C GLY A 21 4.39 5.00 3.88
N VAL A 22 5.40 5.56 3.24
CA VAL A 22 5.26 6.37 2.02
C VAL A 22 6.31 5.98 1.01
N ALA A 23 5.90 5.73 -0.23
CA ALA A 23 6.78 5.49 -1.36
C ALA A 23 6.46 6.46 -2.51
N LEU A 24 7.48 6.98 -3.16
CA LEU A 24 7.37 7.76 -4.37
C LEU A 24 8.11 7.05 -5.48
N VAL A 25 7.40 6.70 -6.55
CA VAL A 25 8.00 6.06 -7.71
C VAL A 25 7.70 6.87 -8.98
N GLN A 26 8.64 6.85 -9.91
CA GLN A 26 8.53 7.60 -11.15
C GLN A 26 8.92 6.73 -12.33
N GLN A 27 8.15 6.80 -13.39
CA GLN A 27 8.48 6.19 -14.67
C GLN A 27 9.54 7.03 -15.41
N ARG A 28 10.57 6.37 -15.91
CA ARG A 28 11.61 6.96 -16.76
C ARG A 28 11.82 6.05 -17.97
N GLY A 29 11.27 6.45 -19.10
CA GLY A 29 11.17 5.57 -20.27
C GLY A 29 10.25 4.39 -19.95
N ASP A 30 10.76 3.18 -20.14
CA ASP A 30 10.02 1.94 -19.86
C ASP A 30 10.25 1.41 -18.44
N ALA A 31 11.18 1.98 -17.68
CA ALA A 31 11.52 1.56 -16.32
C ALA A 31 10.83 2.42 -15.25
N TRP A 32 10.54 1.81 -14.11
CA TRP A 32 10.08 2.50 -12.91
C TRP A 32 11.21 2.62 -11.90
N ARG A 33 11.33 3.77 -11.27
CA ARG A 33 12.35 4.04 -10.28
C ARG A 33 11.74 4.44 -8.94
N CYS A 34 12.23 3.88 -7.85
CA CYS A 34 11.96 4.38 -6.51
C CYS A 34 12.75 5.69 -6.30
N ILE A 35 12.04 6.79 -6.08
CA ILE A 35 12.60 8.12 -5.86
C ILE A 35 12.81 8.39 -4.37
N ALA A 36 11.83 7.96 -3.54
CA ALA A 36 11.89 8.10 -2.09
C ALA A 36 11.07 6.99 -1.43
N LEU A 37 11.52 6.55 -0.25
CA LEU A 37 10.86 5.55 0.57
C LEU A 37 11.05 5.89 2.04
N ALA A 38 9.96 6.10 2.76
CA ALA A 38 10.01 6.53 4.15
C ALA A 38 9.01 5.75 5.03
N PRO A 39 9.37 5.46 6.30
CA PRO A 39 8.52 4.74 7.24
C PRO A 39 7.48 5.65 7.93
N SER A 40 7.43 6.93 7.61
CA SER A 40 6.45 7.87 8.17
C SER A 40 6.25 9.10 7.27
N TYR A 41 5.10 9.77 7.41
CA TYR A 41 4.83 11.05 6.73
C TYR A 41 5.93 12.09 7.01
N ARG A 42 6.36 12.19 8.28
CA ARG A 42 7.39 13.17 8.67
C ARG A 42 8.72 12.88 8.02
N SER A 43 9.13 11.61 7.97
CA SER A 43 10.37 11.21 7.30
C SER A 43 10.31 11.54 5.81
N PHE A 44 9.20 11.22 5.14
CA PHE A 44 9.02 11.53 3.72
C PHE A 44 9.10 13.03 3.43
N ILE A 45 8.42 13.86 4.22
CA ILE A 45 8.50 15.32 4.08
C ILE A 45 9.92 15.82 4.38
N GLY A 46 10.61 15.20 5.34
CA GLY A 46 12.01 15.49 5.67
C GLY A 46 12.96 15.22 4.50
N GLU A 47 12.77 14.13 3.77
CA GLU A 47 13.58 13.82 2.57
C GLU A 47 13.48 14.92 1.50
N ALA A 48 12.30 15.49 1.31
CA ALA A 48 12.13 16.64 0.41
C ALA A 48 12.84 17.92 0.91
N ALA A 49 13.20 17.97 2.19
CA ALA A 49 14.02 19.03 2.79
C ALA A 49 15.49 18.60 2.96
N ALA A 50 15.95 17.60 2.21
CA ALA A 50 17.29 17.01 2.26
C ALA A 50 17.69 16.39 3.63
N THR A 51 16.70 15.98 4.41
CA THR A 51 16.93 15.24 5.66
C THR A 51 16.70 13.75 5.39
N ALA A 52 17.78 12.98 5.30
CA ALA A 52 17.72 11.54 5.06
C ALA A 52 16.96 10.80 6.18
N THR A 53 16.18 9.79 5.81
CA THR A 53 15.52 8.91 6.78
C THR A 53 16.56 8.08 7.54
N ASP A 54 16.58 8.21 8.86
CA ASP A 54 17.41 7.38 9.72
C ASP A 54 16.75 6.03 10.02
N TRP A 55 17.05 5.01 9.23
CA TRP A 55 16.54 3.66 9.40
C TRP A 55 17.03 2.93 10.66
N SER A 56 18.00 3.48 11.40
CA SER A 56 18.39 2.96 12.71
C SER A 56 17.37 3.28 13.80
N THR A 57 16.57 4.34 13.62
CA THR A 57 15.46 4.70 14.48
C THR A 57 14.43 3.57 14.57
N THR A 58 14.26 2.99 15.75
CA THR A 58 13.43 1.80 15.93
C THR A 58 11.93 2.10 16.02
N ARG A 59 11.56 3.34 16.30
CA ARG A 59 10.17 3.77 16.45
C ARG A 59 9.96 5.16 15.86
N PHE A 60 9.14 5.25 14.84
CA PHE A 60 8.68 6.49 14.26
C PHE A 60 7.35 6.91 14.90
N PRO A 61 7.17 8.19 15.26
CA PRO A 61 5.89 8.68 15.74
C PRO A 61 4.88 8.74 14.58
N GLY A 62 3.63 8.44 14.88
CA GLY A 62 2.52 8.73 13.98
C GLY A 62 2.26 10.22 13.89
N SER A 63 1.48 10.60 12.89
CA SER A 63 0.97 11.96 12.71
C SER A 63 -0.28 11.94 11.85
N GLU A 64 -1.06 13.00 11.91
CA GLU A 64 -2.13 13.23 10.94
C GLU A 64 -1.55 13.36 9.52
N PRO A 65 -2.22 12.81 8.51
CA PRO A 65 -1.84 13.00 7.13
C PRO A 65 -2.12 14.44 6.68
N ASP A 66 -1.07 15.16 6.33
CA ASP A 66 -1.17 16.44 5.64
C ASP A 66 -0.95 16.18 4.14
N ILE A 67 -2.03 15.93 3.44
CA ILE A 67 -2.01 15.56 2.02
C ILE A 67 -1.37 16.63 1.16
N SER A 68 -1.62 17.90 1.43
CA SER A 68 -1.03 19.01 0.67
C SER A 68 0.50 19.00 0.79
N ARG A 69 1.02 18.88 2.02
CA ARG A 69 2.46 18.81 2.24
C ARG A 69 3.10 17.53 1.67
N LEU A 70 2.37 16.40 1.69
CA LEU A 70 2.86 15.17 1.08
C LEU A 70 2.97 15.30 -0.44
N LEU A 71 1.97 15.90 -1.10
CA LEU A 71 1.99 16.18 -2.54
C LEU A 71 3.09 17.18 -2.91
N GLU A 72 3.25 18.26 -2.15
CA GLU A 72 4.35 19.22 -2.34
C GLU A 72 5.73 18.58 -2.18
N ALA A 73 5.91 17.73 -1.18
CA ALA A 73 7.14 16.99 -0.98
C ALA A 73 7.41 16.02 -2.14
N ALA A 74 6.39 15.26 -2.58
CA ALA A 74 6.50 14.36 -3.72
C ALA A 74 6.84 15.11 -5.02
N GLU A 75 6.20 16.26 -5.28
CA GLU A 75 6.49 17.09 -6.45
C GLU A 75 7.93 17.62 -6.43
N ARG A 76 8.42 18.06 -5.27
CA ARG A 76 9.80 18.52 -5.09
C ARG A 76 10.81 17.40 -5.36
N LEU A 77 10.57 16.20 -4.85
CA LEU A 77 11.44 15.03 -5.01
C LEU A 77 11.43 14.49 -6.45
N ALA A 78 10.26 14.45 -7.10
CA ALA A 78 10.10 13.94 -8.45
C ALA A 78 10.43 14.99 -9.53
N GLY A 79 10.44 16.28 -9.19
CA GLY A 79 10.57 17.40 -10.12
C GLY A 79 9.33 17.59 -11.00
N ARG A 80 8.20 17.02 -10.65
CA ARG A 80 6.91 17.11 -11.36
C ARG A 80 5.75 16.70 -10.46
N SER A 81 4.53 17.04 -10.87
CA SER A 81 3.32 16.67 -10.14
C SER A 81 3.08 15.16 -10.12
N VAL A 82 2.42 14.69 -9.06
CA VAL A 82 1.96 13.32 -8.90
C VAL A 82 0.77 13.07 -9.84
N ASP A 83 0.81 11.99 -10.59
CA ASP A 83 -0.26 11.59 -11.51
C ASP A 83 -1.27 10.65 -10.83
N LEU A 84 -0.78 9.78 -9.93
CA LEU A 84 -1.60 8.79 -9.24
C LEU A 84 -1.23 8.72 -7.76
N VAL A 85 -2.25 8.63 -6.89
CA VAL A 85 -2.06 8.30 -5.46
C VAL A 85 -2.65 6.93 -5.16
N THR A 86 -1.90 6.05 -4.50
CA THR A 86 -2.39 4.73 -4.07
C THR A 86 -2.39 4.64 -2.55
N LEU A 87 -3.46 4.10 -1.97
CA LEU A 87 -3.70 4.13 -0.53
C LEU A 87 -4.08 2.74 0.01
N ASP A 88 -3.39 2.25 1.05
CA ASP A 88 -3.92 1.19 1.92
C ASP A 88 -4.77 1.83 3.02
N MET A 89 -5.92 2.37 2.65
CA MET A 89 -6.89 3.00 3.54
C MET A 89 -8.28 2.89 2.94
N PRO A 90 -9.30 2.49 3.71
CA PRO A 90 -10.68 2.51 3.25
C PRO A 90 -11.12 3.92 2.84
N VAL A 91 -11.49 4.08 1.57
CA VAL A 91 -12.03 5.33 1.01
C VAL A 91 -13.31 5.05 0.23
N ALA A 92 -14.19 6.05 0.14
CA ALA A 92 -15.43 5.98 -0.63
C ALA A 92 -15.87 7.38 -1.05
N ARG A 93 -16.76 7.48 -2.04
CA ARG A 93 -17.41 8.74 -2.46
C ARG A 93 -18.41 9.22 -1.41
N THR A 94 -19.06 8.27 -0.72
CA THR A 94 -20.02 8.56 0.34
C THR A 94 -19.48 8.17 1.72
N PRO A 95 -19.87 8.87 2.79
CA PRO A 95 -19.48 8.50 4.14
C PRO A 95 -19.94 7.08 4.50
N PHE A 96 -19.07 6.32 5.13
CA PHE A 96 -19.36 4.95 5.57
C PHE A 96 -19.02 4.77 7.04
N THR A 97 -19.84 3.99 7.73
CA THR A 97 -19.66 3.63 9.15
C THR A 97 -19.63 2.11 9.36
N THR A 98 -19.82 1.37 8.29
CA THR A 98 -19.89 -0.10 8.29
C THR A 98 -19.11 -0.67 7.11
N ARG A 99 -19.15 -1.99 7.00
CA ARG A 99 -18.49 -2.73 5.92
C ARG A 99 -19.06 -2.32 4.56
N ARG A 100 -18.19 -1.83 3.67
CA ARG A 100 -18.52 -1.40 2.29
C ARG A 100 -18.64 -2.61 1.35
N GLU A 101 -19.20 -2.39 0.16
CA GLU A 101 -19.25 -3.45 -0.87
C GLU A 101 -17.84 -3.85 -1.33
N ALA A 102 -16.89 -2.93 -1.37
CA ALA A 102 -15.48 -3.23 -1.65
C ALA A 102 -14.90 -4.27 -0.68
N ASP A 103 -15.12 -4.10 0.63
CA ASP A 103 -14.66 -5.04 1.65
C ASP A 103 -15.32 -6.42 1.52
N ARG A 104 -16.62 -6.45 1.13
CA ARG A 104 -17.35 -7.70 0.88
C ARG A 104 -16.82 -8.41 -0.36
N ALA A 105 -16.57 -7.67 -1.44
CA ALA A 105 -16.07 -8.21 -2.70
C ALA A 105 -14.70 -8.84 -2.52
N VAL A 106 -13.77 -8.13 -1.87
CA VAL A 106 -12.44 -8.67 -1.54
C VAL A 106 -12.55 -9.91 -0.64
N SER A 107 -13.42 -9.90 0.36
CA SER A 107 -13.58 -11.04 1.24
C SER A 107 -14.22 -12.25 0.54
N ARG A 108 -15.19 -12.05 -0.35
CA ARG A 108 -15.74 -13.14 -1.19
C ARG A 108 -14.67 -13.78 -2.06
N GLU A 109 -13.77 -12.96 -2.62
CA GLU A 109 -12.72 -13.44 -3.53
C GLU A 109 -11.57 -14.13 -2.80
N PHE A 110 -11.12 -13.55 -1.69
CA PHE A 110 -9.85 -13.91 -1.09
C PHE A 110 -9.91 -14.54 0.31
N SER A 111 -11.09 -14.77 0.91
CA SER A 111 -11.18 -15.36 2.25
C SER A 111 -10.58 -16.76 2.34
N THR A 112 -10.77 -17.59 1.32
CA THR A 112 -10.19 -18.95 1.24
C THR A 112 -8.65 -18.93 1.10
N ARG A 113 -8.11 -17.79 0.70
CA ARG A 113 -6.68 -17.51 0.60
C ARG A 113 -6.15 -16.68 1.79
N TRP A 114 -6.97 -16.52 2.84
CA TRP A 114 -6.70 -15.81 4.09
C TRP A 114 -6.44 -14.29 3.94
N CYS A 115 -6.92 -13.69 2.86
CA CYS A 115 -6.79 -12.27 2.57
C CYS A 115 -8.13 -11.53 2.62
N ALA A 116 -9.06 -11.94 3.50
CA ALA A 116 -10.29 -11.18 3.73
C ALA A 116 -9.99 -9.75 4.22
N ALA A 117 -10.74 -8.78 3.69
CA ALA A 117 -10.60 -7.39 4.10
C ALA A 117 -11.12 -7.16 5.51
N HIS A 118 -10.45 -6.27 6.24
CA HIS A 118 -10.96 -5.76 7.50
C HIS A 118 -12.13 -4.81 7.25
N SER A 119 -13.12 -4.83 8.15
CA SER A 119 -14.23 -3.89 8.07
C SER A 119 -13.87 -2.57 8.75
N PRO A 120 -14.02 -1.43 8.10
CA PRO A 120 -13.94 -0.15 8.77
C PRO A 120 -15.08 -0.02 9.79
N THR A 121 -14.85 0.77 10.82
CA THR A 121 -15.82 1.09 11.87
C THR A 121 -15.82 2.60 12.12
N PRO A 122 -16.85 3.16 12.81
CA PRO A 122 -16.88 4.58 13.15
C PRO A 122 -15.68 5.06 13.99
N ILE A 123 -15.00 4.12 14.67
CA ILE A 123 -13.84 4.42 15.53
C ILE A 123 -12.53 4.13 14.79
N ARG A 124 -12.51 3.12 13.93
CA ARG A 124 -11.27 2.68 13.27
C ARG A 124 -11.53 2.28 11.80
N PRO A 125 -10.95 2.98 10.83
CA PRO A 125 -10.15 4.21 10.94
C PRO A 125 -10.96 5.45 11.34
N GLY A 126 -12.28 5.32 11.58
CA GLY A 126 -13.16 6.44 11.84
C GLY A 126 -13.21 7.38 10.63
N PRO A 127 -13.15 8.70 10.83
CA PRO A 127 -13.23 9.68 9.75
C PRO A 127 -11.90 9.86 8.97
N LEU A 128 -10.83 9.10 9.29
CA LEU A 128 -9.50 9.34 8.72
C LEU A 128 -9.47 9.11 7.20
N GLY A 129 -10.08 8.00 6.74
CA GLY A 129 -10.18 7.71 5.31
C GLY A 129 -10.95 8.78 4.54
N ALA A 130 -12.08 9.26 5.09
CA ALA A 130 -12.86 10.34 4.50
C ALA A 130 -12.03 11.64 4.41
N ARG A 131 -11.32 12.02 5.48
CA ARG A 131 -10.46 13.23 5.48
C ARG A 131 -9.35 13.16 4.42
N ILE A 132 -8.74 11.99 4.24
CA ILE A 132 -7.73 11.78 3.19
C ILE A 132 -8.39 11.91 1.81
N SER A 133 -9.55 11.27 1.61
CA SER A 133 -10.32 11.33 0.35
C SER A 133 -10.71 12.77 0.01
N ASP A 134 -11.24 13.52 0.97
CA ASP A 134 -11.64 14.93 0.79
C ASP A 134 -10.44 15.80 0.44
N ALA A 135 -9.30 15.61 1.12
CA ALA A 135 -8.08 16.38 0.86
C ALA A 135 -7.49 16.08 -0.54
N LEU A 136 -7.52 14.81 -0.98
CA LEU A 136 -7.12 14.44 -2.34
C LEU A 136 -8.08 15.01 -3.38
N SER A 137 -9.39 14.97 -3.14
CA SER A 137 -10.39 15.56 -4.03
C SER A 137 -10.22 17.08 -4.14
N ALA A 138 -9.97 17.76 -3.03
CA ALA A 138 -9.66 19.19 -3.01
C ALA A 138 -8.37 19.53 -3.77
N ALA A 139 -7.39 18.61 -3.80
CA ALA A 139 -6.17 18.73 -4.61
C ALA A 139 -6.38 18.35 -6.09
N GLY A 140 -7.60 18.05 -6.52
CA GLY A 140 -7.96 17.77 -7.90
C GLY A 140 -7.75 16.32 -8.34
N TYR A 141 -7.70 15.36 -7.40
CA TYR A 141 -7.65 13.94 -7.70
C TYR A 141 -9.06 13.34 -7.66
N GLU A 142 -9.35 12.42 -8.58
CA GLU A 142 -10.61 11.68 -8.62
C GLU A 142 -10.44 10.27 -8.05
N LEU A 143 -11.38 9.82 -7.18
CA LEU A 143 -11.39 8.45 -6.67
C LEU A 143 -11.71 7.47 -7.81
N ALA A 144 -10.80 6.55 -8.06
CA ALA A 144 -10.99 5.47 -9.00
C ALA A 144 -11.84 4.35 -8.36
N THR A 145 -12.98 4.05 -9.00
CA THR A 145 -13.97 3.06 -8.55
C THR A 145 -14.30 2.09 -9.69
N SER A 146 -15.31 1.22 -9.50
CA SER A 146 -15.77 0.34 -10.59
C SER A 146 -16.35 1.09 -11.80
N ALA A 147 -16.75 2.35 -11.64
CA ALA A 147 -17.19 3.22 -12.73
C ALA A 147 -16.02 3.80 -13.55
N THR A 148 -14.79 3.70 -13.07
CA THR A 148 -13.61 4.24 -13.76
C THR A 148 -13.29 3.40 -14.99
N ARG A 149 -13.41 3.99 -16.18
CA ARG A 149 -13.28 3.26 -17.45
C ARG A 149 -11.84 3.05 -17.89
N SER A 150 -10.94 3.97 -17.51
CA SER A 150 -9.54 3.90 -17.89
C SER A 150 -8.66 4.65 -16.90
N PRO A 151 -7.42 4.19 -16.68
CA PRO A 151 -6.42 4.96 -15.99
C PRO A 151 -6.12 6.25 -16.74
N GLY A 152 -6.04 7.37 -16.05
CA GLY A 152 -5.66 8.64 -16.65
C GLY A 152 -6.13 9.84 -15.85
N GLY A 153 -5.46 10.98 -16.04
CA GLY A 153 -5.69 12.16 -15.23
C GLY A 153 -5.12 12.02 -13.81
N ARG A 154 -5.49 12.93 -12.93
CA ARG A 154 -5.15 12.88 -11.51
C ARG A 154 -6.16 11.98 -10.81
N GLN A 155 -5.71 10.80 -10.39
CA GLN A 155 -6.57 9.82 -9.72
C GLN A 155 -5.95 9.36 -8.40
N PHE A 156 -6.80 8.89 -7.49
CA PHE A 156 -6.37 8.09 -6.34
C PHE A 156 -7.21 6.82 -6.24
N LEU A 157 -6.61 5.77 -5.69
CA LEU A 157 -7.28 4.48 -5.57
C LEU A 157 -6.90 3.76 -4.29
N GLU A 158 -7.83 2.94 -3.81
CA GLU A 158 -7.60 2.07 -2.68
C GLU A 158 -6.93 0.77 -3.12
N VAL A 159 -5.90 0.39 -2.40
CA VAL A 159 -5.15 -0.86 -2.54
C VAL A 159 -5.25 -1.65 -1.25
N TYR A 160 -5.20 -2.96 -1.34
CA TYR A 160 -5.05 -3.84 -0.19
C TYR A 160 -3.83 -4.75 -0.42
N PRO A 161 -2.71 -4.56 0.30
CA PRO A 161 -1.45 -5.26 0.03
C PRO A 161 -1.54 -6.78 0.06
N HIS A 162 -2.37 -7.37 0.92
CA HIS A 162 -2.43 -8.82 1.05
C HIS A 162 -2.83 -9.58 -0.22
N PRO A 163 -3.91 -9.21 -0.95
CA PRO A 163 -4.19 -9.79 -2.27
C PRO A 163 -3.10 -9.46 -3.29
N ALA A 164 -2.56 -8.25 -3.28
CA ALA A 164 -1.52 -7.83 -4.19
C ALA A 164 -0.25 -8.69 -4.05
N LEU A 165 0.15 -9.03 -2.83
CA LEU A 165 1.28 -9.91 -2.56
C LEU A 165 1.08 -11.36 -3.05
N LEU A 166 -0.16 -11.82 -3.23
CA LEU A 166 -0.41 -13.13 -3.85
C LEU A 166 0.04 -13.13 -5.32
N SER A 167 -0.17 -12.02 -6.03
CA SER A 167 0.29 -11.82 -7.39
C SER A 167 1.81 -11.62 -7.43
N LEU A 168 2.31 -10.62 -6.74
CA LEU A 168 3.71 -10.23 -6.74
C LEU A 168 4.65 -11.43 -6.45
N LEU A 169 4.30 -12.24 -5.45
CA LEU A 169 5.12 -13.38 -5.02
C LEU A 169 4.65 -14.73 -5.57
N ARG A 170 3.60 -14.75 -6.40
CA ARG A 170 2.96 -15.98 -6.92
C ARG A 170 2.61 -16.98 -5.81
N ARG A 171 2.09 -16.46 -4.68
CA ARG A 171 1.75 -17.28 -3.51
C ARG A 171 0.27 -17.70 -3.54
N PRO A 172 -0.05 -18.96 -3.19
CA PRO A 172 -1.44 -19.43 -3.16
C PRO A 172 -2.26 -18.85 -2.01
N ARG A 173 -1.62 -18.40 -0.93
CA ARG A 173 -2.23 -17.91 0.31
C ARG A 173 -1.46 -16.72 0.87
N ARG A 174 -2.10 -16.01 1.80
CA ARG A 174 -1.57 -14.86 2.52
C ARG A 174 -0.12 -15.06 2.95
N VAL A 175 0.72 -14.09 2.62
CA VAL A 175 2.13 -14.02 3.03
C VAL A 175 2.18 -13.68 4.54
N PRO A 176 2.95 -14.42 5.34
CA PRO A 176 3.02 -14.21 6.80
C PRO A 176 4.09 -13.17 7.18
N TYR A 177 3.91 -11.92 6.77
CA TYR A 177 4.92 -10.86 6.95
C TYR A 177 4.54 -9.78 7.99
N LYS A 178 3.32 -9.78 8.54
CA LYS A 178 2.91 -8.77 9.53
C LYS A 178 3.54 -9.02 10.89
N ALA A 179 4.41 -8.11 11.35
CA ALA A 179 5.16 -8.20 12.61
C ALA A 179 4.23 -8.40 13.83
N SER A 180 3.08 -7.70 13.84
CA SER A 180 2.08 -7.83 14.91
C SER A 180 1.41 -9.21 14.97
N ARG A 181 1.47 -9.99 13.88
CA ARG A 181 0.88 -11.34 13.77
C ARG A 181 1.90 -12.47 13.83
N ALA A 182 3.18 -12.18 14.03
CA ALA A 182 4.25 -13.17 14.02
C ALA A 182 4.02 -14.33 14.99
N ARG A 183 3.41 -14.07 16.15
CA ARG A 183 3.05 -15.12 17.11
C ARG A 183 1.99 -16.08 16.56
N ASN A 184 1.07 -15.57 15.75
CA ASN A 184 0.00 -16.38 15.15
C ASN A 184 0.53 -17.20 13.96
N TYR A 185 1.48 -16.65 13.21
CA TYR A 185 2.10 -17.36 12.10
C TYR A 185 3.01 -18.49 12.57
N TRP A 186 3.76 -18.26 13.63
CA TRP A 186 4.76 -19.21 14.17
C TRP A 186 4.61 -19.35 15.68
N PRO A 187 3.55 -20.03 16.18
CA PRO A 187 3.24 -20.08 17.61
C PRO A 187 4.34 -20.79 18.43
N GLY A 188 5.02 -21.80 17.85
CA GLY A 188 6.09 -22.55 18.50
C GLY A 188 7.47 -21.89 18.48
N GLU A 189 7.65 -20.81 17.71
CA GLU A 189 8.94 -20.19 17.52
C GLU A 189 9.32 -19.24 18.67
N SER A 190 10.62 -19.13 18.94
CA SER A 190 11.19 -18.10 19.81
C SER A 190 11.00 -16.70 19.19
N ALA A 191 11.24 -15.65 19.96
CA ALA A 191 11.21 -14.27 19.45
C ALA A 191 12.24 -14.07 18.31
N SER A 192 13.45 -14.60 18.46
CA SER A 192 14.49 -14.55 17.43
C SER A 192 14.14 -15.39 16.20
N GLY A 193 13.50 -16.55 16.36
CA GLY A 193 12.99 -17.35 15.25
C GLY A 193 11.93 -16.60 14.45
N ARG A 194 10.98 -15.94 15.12
CA ARG A 194 9.97 -15.10 14.45
C ARG A 194 10.57 -13.91 13.71
N ILE A 195 11.60 -13.27 14.28
CA ILE A 195 12.34 -12.18 13.62
C ILE A 195 12.98 -12.70 12.33
N ARG A 196 13.71 -13.82 12.37
CA ARG A 196 14.30 -14.43 11.17
C ARG A 196 13.25 -14.76 10.11
N ASN A 197 12.15 -15.39 10.51
CA ASN A 197 11.07 -15.75 9.58
C ASN A 197 10.43 -14.51 8.93
N LEU A 198 10.20 -13.44 9.69
CA LEU A 198 9.71 -12.16 9.13
C LEU A 198 10.69 -11.56 8.13
N LEU A 199 11.98 -11.56 8.44
CA LEU A 199 13.01 -11.01 7.55
C LEU A 199 13.15 -11.83 6.26
N ILE A 200 12.92 -13.14 6.29
CA ILE A 200 12.84 -13.98 5.08
C ILE A 200 11.68 -13.52 4.20
N GLU A 201 10.49 -13.29 4.77
CA GLU A 201 9.34 -12.81 3.99
C GLU A 201 9.54 -11.36 3.50
N PHE A 202 10.14 -10.49 4.32
CA PHE A 202 10.51 -9.13 3.88
C PHE A 202 11.51 -9.15 2.72
N ALA A 203 12.53 -10.01 2.81
CA ALA A 203 13.51 -10.16 1.73
C ALA A 203 12.85 -10.66 0.43
N ALA A 204 11.88 -11.58 0.51
CA ALA A 204 11.14 -12.04 -0.65
C ALA A 204 10.30 -10.91 -1.28
N ILE A 205 9.60 -10.10 -0.46
CA ILE A 205 8.83 -8.94 -0.94
C ILE A 205 9.76 -7.90 -1.54
N HIS A 206 10.84 -7.55 -0.84
CA HIS A 206 11.83 -6.58 -1.29
C HIS A 206 12.47 -7.02 -2.63
N GLY A 207 12.90 -8.28 -2.74
CA GLY A 207 13.49 -8.81 -3.96
C GLY A 207 12.56 -8.71 -5.17
N ALA A 208 11.28 -9.10 -5.00
CA ALA A 208 10.29 -8.98 -6.06
C ALA A 208 10.01 -7.52 -6.45
N LEU A 209 10.02 -6.60 -5.50
CA LEU A 209 9.85 -5.16 -5.78
C LEU A 209 11.10 -4.54 -6.42
N ALA A 210 12.30 -5.04 -6.10
CA ALA A 210 13.55 -4.60 -6.72
C ALA A 210 13.68 -5.02 -8.20
N GLU A 211 12.94 -6.05 -8.62
CA GLU A 211 12.79 -6.40 -10.05
C GLU A 211 11.91 -5.40 -10.82
N VAL A 212 11.07 -4.63 -10.12
CA VAL A 212 10.15 -3.64 -10.72
C VAL A 212 10.69 -2.22 -10.60
N PHE A 213 11.32 -1.89 -9.47
CA PHE A 213 11.74 -0.53 -9.15
C PHE A 213 13.27 -0.40 -9.10
N ASP A 214 13.83 0.27 -10.07
CA ASP A 214 15.24 0.68 -10.02
C ASP A 214 15.47 1.64 -8.84
N GLY A 215 16.66 1.58 -8.24
CA GLY A 215 17.08 2.51 -7.19
C GLY A 215 16.41 2.28 -5.83
N LEU A 216 15.87 1.09 -5.60
CA LEU A 216 15.37 0.69 -4.29
C LEU A 216 16.55 0.45 -3.33
N THR A 217 16.74 1.40 -2.39
CA THR A 217 17.90 1.41 -1.47
C THR A 217 17.57 0.93 -0.05
N LEU A 218 16.40 0.32 0.15
CA LEU A 218 15.99 -0.20 1.47
C LEU A 218 16.87 -1.39 1.86
N GLU A 219 17.69 -1.21 2.88
CA GLU A 219 18.50 -2.29 3.47
C GLU A 219 17.74 -2.91 4.65
N LEU A 220 17.48 -4.22 4.58
CA LEU A 220 16.88 -4.95 5.69
C LEU A 220 17.95 -5.24 6.75
N PRO A 221 17.59 -5.20 8.04
CA PRO A 221 18.54 -5.43 9.12
C PRO A 221 18.94 -6.91 9.21
N GLU A 222 20.15 -7.16 9.70
CA GLU A 222 20.56 -8.51 10.07
C GLU A 222 19.72 -9.02 11.26
N PRO A 223 19.27 -10.29 11.27
CA PRO A 223 18.40 -10.83 12.30
C PRO A 223 18.86 -10.60 13.73
N ASP A 224 20.18 -10.74 13.96
CA ASP A 224 20.78 -10.63 15.29
C ASP A 224 20.89 -9.18 15.80
N THR A 225 20.70 -8.19 14.92
CA THR A 225 20.67 -6.77 15.28
C THR A 225 19.28 -6.30 15.72
N VAL A 226 18.24 -7.08 15.42
CA VAL A 226 16.84 -6.71 15.70
C VAL A 226 16.49 -7.04 17.14
N LYS A 227 16.25 -6.01 17.96
CA LYS A 227 15.95 -6.16 19.38
C LYS A 227 14.52 -6.58 19.69
N SER A 228 13.56 -6.34 18.79
CA SER A 228 12.16 -6.67 19.00
C SER A 228 11.38 -6.75 17.68
N LEU A 229 10.28 -7.49 17.67
CA LEU A 229 9.36 -7.56 16.53
C LEU A 229 8.80 -6.18 16.14
N SER A 230 8.54 -5.30 17.12
CA SER A 230 8.05 -3.95 16.86
C SER A 230 9.06 -3.08 16.11
N ALA A 231 10.35 -3.36 16.25
CA ALA A 231 11.40 -2.66 15.49
C ALA A 231 11.35 -2.97 13.97
N LEU A 232 10.69 -4.06 13.56
CA LEU A 232 10.50 -4.41 12.17
C LEU A 232 9.33 -3.66 11.51
N LYS A 233 8.46 -3.01 12.30
CA LYS A 233 7.26 -2.35 11.76
C LYS A 233 7.57 -1.29 10.71
N ARG A 234 8.66 -0.53 10.87
CA ARG A 234 9.09 0.48 9.89
C ARG A 234 9.40 -0.09 8.50
N TYR A 235 9.97 -1.29 8.46
CA TYR A 235 10.23 -2.00 7.20
C TYR A 235 8.95 -2.58 6.60
N GLU A 236 8.07 -3.11 7.44
CA GLU A 236 6.74 -3.58 7.03
C GLU A 236 5.95 -2.45 6.36
N ASP A 237 5.84 -1.27 7.01
CA ASP A 237 5.09 -0.12 6.49
C ASP A 237 5.69 0.41 5.17
N ALA A 238 7.01 0.45 5.07
CA ALA A 238 7.70 0.84 3.84
C ALA A 238 7.46 -0.16 2.70
N LEU A 239 7.53 -1.46 2.97
CA LEU A 239 7.25 -2.50 1.98
C LEU A 239 5.78 -2.47 1.54
N ASP A 240 4.84 -2.25 2.46
CA ASP A 240 3.42 -2.10 2.10
C ASP A 240 3.18 -0.88 1.20
N ALA A 241 3.84 0.26 1.48
CA ALA A 241 3.78 1.42 0.60
C ALA A 241 4.34 1.12 -0.80
N LEU A 242 5.44 0.37 -0.90
CA LEU A 242 5.97 -0.08 -2.20
C LEU A 242 5.03 -1.06 -2.92
N VAL A 243 4.35 -1.95 -2.19
CA VAL A 243 3.32 -2.83 -2.78
C VAL A 243 2.16 -2.00 -3.31
N CYS A 244 1.73 -0.96 -2.59
CA CYS A 244 0.73 -0.01 -3.10
C CYS A 244 1.23 0.70 -4.37
N ALA A 245 2.50 1.12 -4.41
CA ALA A 245 3.10 1.71 -5.62
C ALA A 245 3.10 0.73 -6.80
N TRP A 246 3.46 -0.53 -6.57
CA TRP A 246 3.43 -1.58 -7.59
C TRP A 246 2.01 -1.80 -8.14
N VAL A 247 0.99 -1.86 -7.30
CA VAL A 247 -0.40 -1.94 -7.77
C VAL A 247 -0.78 -0.71 -8.59
N GLY A 248 -0.25 0.47 -8.26
CA GLY A 248 -0.40 1.68 -9.08
C GLY A 248 0.22 1.53 -10.46
N VAL A 249 1.40 0.89 -10.58
CA VAL A 249 2.03 0.55 -11.87
C VAL A 249 1.14 -0.40 -12.67
N GLU A 250 0.64 -1.46 -12.03
CA GLU A 250 -0.28 -2.41 -12.65
C GLU A 250 -1.59 -1.74 -13.09
N TYR A 251 -2.12 -0.80 -12.29
CA TYR A 251 -3.30 -0.01 -12.63
C TYR A 251 -3.06 0.83 -13.91
N LEU A 252 -1.99 1.59 -13.95
CA LEU A 252 -1.65 2.41 -15.12
C LEU A 252 -1.41 1.57 -16.37
N ALA A 253 -0.96 0.34 -16.21
CA ALA A 253 -0.79 -0.63 -17.30
C ALA A 253 -2.08 -1.39 -17.68
N GLY A 254 -3.22 -1.12 -17.00
CA GLY A 254 -4.49 -1.80 -17.26
C GLY A 254 -4.51 -3.27 -16.82
N ARG A 255 -3.65 -3.65 -15.87
CA ARG A 255 -3.54 -5.03 -15.36
C ARG A 255 -4.15 -5.22 -13.96
N THR A 256 -5.03 -4.32 -13.56
CA THR A 256 -5.81 -4.44 -12.33
C THR A 256 -7.30 -4.44 -12.62
N MET A 257 -8.09 -4.89 -11.65
CA MET A 257 -9.53 -4.78 -11.66
C MET A 257 -10.08 -4.29 -10.33
N PRO A 258 -11.18 -3.52 -10.35
CA PRO A 258 -11.84 -3.02 -9.14
C PRO A 258 -12.72 -4.11 -8.51
N LEU A 259 -12.59 -4.31 -7.22
CA LEU A 259 -13.48 -5.10 -6.40
C LEU A 259 -14.33 -4.17 -5.54
N GLY A 260 -15.60 -4.02 -5.87
CA GLY A 260 -16.50 -3.10 -5.20
C GLY A 260 -17.61 -2.61 -6.11
N ASN A 261 -17.96 -1.34 -5.98
CA ASN A 261 -19.00 -0.66 -6.75
C ASN A 261 -18.57 0.77 -7.13
N ASP A 262 -19.52 1.58 -7.64
CA ASP A 262 -19.27 2.95 -8.08
C ASP A 262 -19.00 3.93 -6.91
N ASP A 263 -19.26 3.53 -5.69
CA ASP A 263 -18.98 4.32 -4.49
C ASP A 263 -17.58 4.05 -3.94
N ALA A 264 -17.17 2.78 -3.90
CA ALA A 264 -15.87 2.35 -3.38
C ALA A 264 -15.37 1.08 -4.07
N ALA A 265 -14.09 1.02 -4.40
CA ALA A 265 -13.46 -0.17 -4.94
C ALA A 265 -12.02 -0.33 -4.45
N ILE A 266 -11.63 -1.58 -4.17
CA ILE A 266 -10.25 -1.98 -3.91
C ILE A 266 -9.68 -2.56 -5.21
N TRP A 267 -8.59 -1.97 -5.69
CA TRP A 267 -7.95 -2.39 -6.93
C TRP A 267 -6.96 -3.52 -6.69
N CYS A 268 -7.15 -4.62 -7.40
CA CYS A 268 -6.32 -5.82 -7.28
C CYS A 268 -5.75 -6.22 -8.64
N PRO A 269 -4.53 -6.79 -8.70
CA PRO A 269 -3.99 -7.39 -9.94
C PRO A 269 -4.94 -8.43 -10.51
N THR A 270 -5.11 -8.44 -11.84
CA THR A 270 -6.09 -9.30 -12.53
C THR A 270 -5.78 -10.78 -12.44
N ASP A 271 -4.51 -11.16 -12.39
CA ASP A 271 -4.03 -12.56 -12.39
C ASP A 271 -4.38 -13.33 -11.11
N VAL A 272 -4.72 -12.62 -10.01
CA VAL A 272 -5.11 -13.26 -8.75
C VAL A 272 -6.61 -13.25 -8.50
N VAL A 273 -7.38 -12.47 -9.25
CA VAL A 273 -8.84 -12.44 -9.16
C VAL A 273 -9.41 -13.54 -10.05
N ARG A 274 -10.28 -14.39 -9.51
CA ARG A 274 -10.93 -15.43 -10.29
C ARG A 274 -11.89 -14.79 -11.30
N VAL A 275 -11.61 -14.97 -12.58
CA VAL A 275 -12.58 -14.64 -13.63
C VAL A 275 -13.77 -15.58 -13.45
N ARG A 276 -14.89 -15.06 -12.95
CA ARG A 276 -16.14 -15.82 -12.93
C ARG A 276 -16.59 -15.99 -14.38
N ASP A 277 -16.63 -17.24 -14.82
CA ASP A 277 -17.28 -17.57 -16.09
C ASP A 277 -18.75 -17.10 -16.01
N PRO A 278 -19.21 -16.17 -16.89
CA PRO A 278 -20.59 -15.65 -16.83
C PRO A 278 -21.67 -16.74 -17.01
N GLY A 279 -21.26 -17.99 -17.32
CA GLY A 279 -22.17 -19.15 -17.47
C GLY A 279 -22.46 -19.94 -16.21
N GLN A 280 -21.73 -19.76 -15.09
CA GLN A 280 -22.04 -20.47 -13.84
C GLN A 280 -23.09 -19.68 -13.01
N ARG A 281 -24.36 -19.85 -13.37
CA ARG A 281 -25.49 -19.53 -12.46
C ARG A 281 -25.42 -20.54 -11.31
N THR A 282 -25.25 -20.04 -10.09
CA THR A 282 -25.42 -20.83 -8.86
C THR A 282 -26.85 -21.39 -8.85
N GLY A 283 -26.98 -22.70 -8.97
CA GLY A 283 -28.21 -23.42 -8.66
C GLY A 283 -28.43 -23.47 -7.16
#